data_e5c443df94ac4e2d92e65b0c0a3c13d6
#
_entry.id   e5c443df94ac4e2d92e65b0c0a3c13d6
#
_cell.length_a   1.000
_cell.length_b   1.000
_cell.length_c   1.000
_cell.angle_alpha   90.00
_cell.angle_beta   90.00
_cell.angle_gamma   90.00
#
_symmetry.space_group_name_H-M   'P 1'
#
loop_
_entity.id
_entity.type
_entity.pdbx_description
1 polymer ?
#
loop_
_entity_poly.entity_id
_entity_poly.type
_entity_poly.pdbx_seq_one_letter_code
_entity_poly.pdbx_strand_id
1 'polypeptide(L)'
;QRQMCIRDRIKAETHGAGPDVVVEAVGIGVTYNLALNMCKKRGTVVALGFTKPELNIAIQQIIYKELNVYGSTGYADECETTLEFLRMKKVDIDKVITHRLPLEKVKEGFDLLCDKNSGAIKVILNP
;
A
#
# COMPACT_ATOMS: atom_id res chain seq x y z
N GLN A 1 12.48 -12.91 8.75
CA GLN A 1 13.76 -12.19 8.59
C GLN A 1 13.59 -10.85 7.85
N ARG A 2 12.95 -10.81 6.67
CA ARG A 2 12.82 -9.57 5.86
C ARG A 2 12.11 -8.43 6.61
N GLN A 3 11.05 -8.72 7.38
CA GLN A 3 10.30 -7.71 8.15
C GLN A 3 11.13 -7.16 9.33
N MET A 4 11.96 -7.97 9.94
CA MET A 4 12.85 -7.53 11.02
C MET A 4 13.92 -6.56 10.50
N CYS A 5 14.48 -6.83 9.32
CA CYS A 5 15.43 -5.92 8.67
C CYS A 5 14.80 -4.57 8.29
N ILE A 6 13.55 -4.56 7.79
CA ILE A 6 12.82 -3.32 7.45
C ILE A 6 12.60 -2.48 8.70
N ARG A 7 12.10 -3.06 9.78
CA ARG A 7 11.86 -2.38 11.06
C ARG A 7 13.14 -1.75 11.62
N ASP A 8 14.22 -2.51 11.62
CA ASP A 8 15.48 -2.06 12.21
C ASP A 8 16.11 -0.94 11.36
N ARG A 9 15.99 -1.02 10.03
CA ARG A 9 16.41 0.04 9.12
C ARG A 9 15.60 1.33 9.35
N ILE A 10 14.27 1.24 9.44
CA ILE A 10 13.41 2.41 9.68
C ILE A 10 13.74 3.04 11.03
N LYS A 11 13.99 2.24 12.08
CA LYS A 11 14.40 2.75 13.37
C LYS A 11 15.75 3.48 13.29
N ALA A 12 16.71 2.94 12.56
CA ALA A 12 18.00 3.59 12.37
C ALA A 12 17.85 4.94 11.65
N GLU A 13 17.09 5.00 10.56
CA GLU A 13 16.82 6.21 9.78
C GLU A 13 16.03 7.28 10.56
N THR A 14 15.26 6.87 11.57
CA THR A 14 14.42 7.76 12.41
C THR A 14 14.96 7.97 13.82
N HIS A 15 16.23 7.67 14.05
CA HIS A 15 16.88 7.76 15.37
C HIS A 15 16.10 7.05 16.50
N GLY A 16 15.44 5.94 16.17
CA GLY A 16 14.65 5.13 17.09
C GLY A 16 13.20 5.57 17.30
N ALA A 17 12.83 6.78 16.87
CA ALA A 17 11.49 7.33 17.10
C ALA A 17 10.39 6.65 16.28
N GLY A 18 10.72 6.20 15.07
CA GLY A 18 9.78 5.74 14.06
C GLY A 18 9.28 6.86 13.15
N PRO A 19 8.68 6.51 12.00
CA PRO A 19 8.18 7.48 11.03
C PRO A 19 6.94 8.24 11.54
N ASP A 20 6.76 9.47 11.05
CA ASP A 20 5.58 10.30 11.33
C ASP A 20 4.30 9.71 10.74
N VAL A 21 4.41 9.17 9.53
CA VAL A 21 3.31 8.58 8.77
C VAL A 21 3.71 7.20 8.26
N VAL A 22 2.82 6.24 8.43
CA VAL A 22 2.94 4.88 7.86
C VAL A 22 1.73 4.59 7.02
N VAL A 23 1.95 4.18 5.77
CA VAL A 23 0.88 3.71 4.88
C VAL A 23 0.93 2.18 4.82
N GLU A 24 -0.16 1.55 5.22
CA GLU A 24 -0.36 0.11 5.11
C GLU A 24 -1.20 -0.16 3.85
N ALA A 25 -0.62 -0.84 2.86
CA ALA A 25 -1.23 -1.06 1.56
C ALA A 25 -1.27 -2.54 1.14
N VAL A 26 -1.06 -3.47 2.09
CA VAL A 26 -1.06 -4.92 1.84
C VAL A 26 -2.38 -5.58 2.25
N GLY A 27 -2.96 -5.14 3.38
CA GLY A 27 -4.26 -5.60 3.86
C GLY A 27 -4.22 -6.90 4.67
N ILE A 28 -3.13 -7.22 5.35
CA ILE A 28 -3.05 -8.41 6.22
C ILE A 28 -2.67 -8.03 7.66
N GLY A 29 -3.15 -8.81 8.65
CA GLY A 29 -2.94 -8.51 10.06
C GLY A 29 -1.49 -8.32 10.47
N VAL A 30 -0.56 -9.06 9.85
CA VAL A 30 0.88 -8.94 10.12
C VAL A 30 1.42 -7.56 9.74
N THR A 31 1.05 -7.05 8.55
CA THR A 31 1.51 -5.74 8.06
C THR A 31 0.81 -4.59 8.78
N TYR A 32 -0.47 -4.72 9.12
CA TYR A 32 -1.17 -3.77 9.99
C TYR A 32 -0.48 -3.64 11.35
N ASN A 33 -0.21 -4.77 12.02
CA ASN A 33 0.48 -4.76 13.32
C ASN A 33 1.91 -4.20 13.20
N LEU A 34 2.60 -4.48 12.10
CA LEU A 34 3.90 -3.90 11.81
C LEU A 34 3.82 -2.38 11.67
N ALA A 35 2.83 -1.87 10.92
CA ALA A 35 2.59 -0.43 10.74
C ALA A 35 2.35 0.28 12.08
N LEU A 36 1.45 -0.27 12.92
CA LEU A 36 1.18 0.28 14.25
C LEU A 36 2.43 0.27 15.15
N ASN A 37 3.23 -0.81 15.07
CA ASN A 37 4.46 -0.93 15.86
C ASN A 37 5.60 -0.02 15.40
N MET A 38 5.70 0.27 14.10
CA MET A 38 6.75 1.12 13.55
C MET A 38 6.48 2.61 13.72
N CYS A 39 5.22 3.01 13.62
CA CYS A 39 4.82 4.42 13.70
C CYS A 39 5.29 5.03 15.03
N LYS A 40 5.78 6.27 14.99
CA LYS A 40 6.16 7.00 16.21
C LYS A 40 4.94 7.30 17.09
N LYS A 41 5.18 7.66 18.34
CA LYS A 41 4.13 8.17 19.24
C LYS A 41 3.49 9.43 18.64
N ARG A 42 2.15 9.51 18.67
CA ARG A 42 1.32 10.55 18.05
C ARG A 42 1.43 10.65 16.54
N GLY A 43 2.00 9.60 15.90
CA GLY A 43 2.06 9.51 14.44
C GLY A 43 0.76 9.08 13.81
N THR A 44 0.77 8.96 12.50
CA THR A 44 -0.40 8.62 11.69
C THR A 44 -0.20 7.29 10.97
N VAL A 45 -1.19 6.42 11.02
CA VAL A 45 -1.25 5.21 10.20
C VAL A 45 -2.42 5.33 9.23
N VAL A 46 -2.13 5.21 7.93
CA VAL A 46 -3.14 5.19 6.87
C VAL A 46 -3.38 3.75 6.45
N ALA A 47 -4.58 3.25 6.69
CA ALA A 47 -5.03 1.92 6.31
C ALA A 47 -5.62 1.96 4.90
N LEU A 48 -4.83 1.57 3.91
CA LEU A 48 -5.19 1.53 2.49
C LEU A 48 -5.39 0.10 1.99
N GLY A 49 -4.67 -0.88 2.56
CA GLY A 49 -4.74 -2.27 2.16
C GLY A 49 -6.12 -2.87 2.36
N PHE A 50 -6.71 -3.41 1.28
CA PHE A 50 -8.01 -4.06 1.36
C PHE A 50 -7.88 -5.41 2.05
N THR A 51 -8.72 -5.67 3.05
CA THR A 51 -8.57 -6.80 3.97
C THR A 51 -9.79 -7.70 4.00
N LYS A 52 -9.64 -8.85 4.65
CA LYS A 52 -10.77 -9.68 5.08
C LYS A 52 -11.58 -8.94 6.15
N PRO A 53 -12.88 -9.29 6.34
CA PRO A 53 -13.75 -8.60 7.30
C PRO A 53 -13.19 -8.54 8.73
N GLU A 54 -12.42 -9.54 9.12
CA GLU A 54 -11.86 -9.63 10.47
C GLU A 54 -10.35 -9.76 10.44
N LEU A 55 -9.68 -8.88 11.20
CA LEU A 55 -8.23 -8.92 11.44
C LEU A 55 -7.94 -8.85 12.94
N ASN A 56 -6.95 -9.63 13.36
CA ASN A 56 -6.39 -9.50 14.69
C ASN A 56 -5.39 -8.34 14.72
N ILE A 57 -5.80 -7.22 15.32
CA ILE A 57 -5.02 -5.99 15.39
C ILE A 57 -4.66 -5.68 16.85
N ALA A 58 -3.41 -5.31 17.09
CA ALA A 58 -2.91 -4.91 18.39
C ALA A 58 -3.41 -3.49 18.75
N ILE A 59 -4.68 -3.36 19.09
CA ILE A 59 -5.34 -2.09 19.42
C ILE A 59 -4.61 -1.31 20.53
N GLN A 60 -3.94 -2.00 21.43
CA GLN A 60 -3.15 -1.39 22.50
C GLN A 60 -2.05 -0.47 21.95
N GLN A 61 -1.48 -0.76 20.78
CA GLN A 61 -0.47 0.10 20.16
C GLN A 61 -1.04 1.47 19.78
N ILE A 62 -2.30 1.50 19.34
CA ILE A 62 -3.01 2.74 19.02
C ILE A 62 -3.16 3.58 20.29
N ILE A 63 -3.59 2.93 21.38
CA ILE A 63 -3.85 3.59 22.67
C ILE A 63 -2.54 4.10 23.30
N TYR A 64 -1.54 3.24 23.48
CA TYR A 64 -0.30 3.61 24.14
C TYR A 64 0.54 4.64 23.39
N LYS A 65 0.46 4.64 22.07
CA LYS A 65 1.17 5.60 21.24
C LYS A 65 0.35 6.83 20.86
N GLU A 66 -0.93 6.89 21.24
CA GLU A 66 -1.84 7.98 20.85
C GLU A 66 -1.85 8.16 19.32
N LEU A 67 -1.97 7.04 18.56
CA LEU A 67 -1.89 7.08 17.11
C LEU A 67 -3.17 7.62 16.48
N ASN A 68 -3.02 8.38 15.41
CA ASN A 68 -4.10 8.67 14.47
C ASN A 68 -4.18 7.54 13.44
N VAL A 69 -5.36 6.94 13.27
CA VAL A 69 -5.57 5.90 12.26
C VAL A 69 -6.66 6.34 11.31
N TYR A 70 -6.32 6.42 10.03
CA TYR A 70 -7.24 6.80 8.96
C TYR A 70 -7.44 5.64 8.00
N GLY A 71 -8.68 5.36 7.66
CA GLY A 71 -9.03 4.49 6.54
C GLY A 71 -9.03 5.27 5.23
N SER A 72 -8.70 4.59 4.14
CA SER A 72 -8.80 5.13 2.79
C SER A 72 -9.26 4.02 1.85
N THR A 73 -10.30 4.29 1.06
CA THR A 73 -10.82 3.36 0.06
C THR A 73 -11.54 4.09 -1.05
N GLY A 74 -11.53 3.47 -2.23
CA GLY A 74 -12.31 3.92 -3.38
C GLY A 74 -11.93 5.30 -3.90
N TYR A 75 -12.92 5.95 -4.44
CA TYR A 75 -12.81 7.29 -5.03
C TYR A 75 -13.94 8.13 -4.47
N ALA A 76 -13.63 9.29 -3.88
CA ALA A 76 -14.62 10.32 -3.62
C ALA A 76 -14.59 11.33 -4.79
N ASP A 77 -13.60 12.20 -4.81
CA ASP A 77 -13.47 13.28 -5.80
C ASP A 77 -12.07 13.32 -6.45
N GLU A 78 -11.25 12.28 -6.27
CA GLU A 78 -9.84 12.30 -6.69
C GLU A 78 -9.61 12.05 -8.18
N CYS A 79 -10.63 11.63 -8.93
CA CYS A 79 -10.49 11.27 -10.35
C CYS A 79 -9.99 12.44 -11.20
N GLU A 80 -10.57 13.63 -11.04
CA GLU A 80 -10.16 14.81 -11.80
C GLU A 80 -8.74 15.23 -11.45
N THR A 81 -8.43 15.30 -10.15
CA THR A 81 -7.08 15.61 -9.67
C THR A 81 -6.04 14.62 -10.18
N THR A 82 -6.40 13.33 -10.22
CA THR A 82 -5.53 12.27 -10.78
C THR A 82 -5.28 12.49 -12.27
N LEU A 83 -6.31 12.80 -13.04
CA LEU A 83 -6.18 13.10 -14.47
C LEU A 83 -5.32 14.34 -14.73
N GLU A 84 -5.45 15.37 -13.90
CA GLU A 84 -4.58 16.55 -13.96
C GLU A 84 -3.11 16.21 -13.69
N PHE A 85 -2.84 15.39 -12.66
CA PHE A 85 -1.47 14.95 -12.35
C PHE A 85 -0.85 14.14 -13.51
N LEU A 86 -1.66 13.30 -14.17
CA LEU A 86 -1.23 12.57 -15.36
C LEU A 86 -0.95 13.54 -16.54
N ARG A 87 -1.84 14.50 -16.80
CA ARG A 87 -1.65 15.52 -17.85
C ARG A 87 -0.39 16.37 -17.61
N MET A 88 -0.14 16.73 -16.35
CA MET A 88 1.04 17.48 -15.93
C MET A 88 2.31 16.62 -15.86
N LYS A 89 2.23 15.32 -16.17
CA LYS A 89 3.33 14.36 -16.03
C LYS A 89 3.98 14.32 -14.64
N LYS A 90 3.21 14.65 -13.60
CA LYS A 90 3.65 14.53 -12.20
C LYS A 90 3.71 13.07 -11.74
N VAL A 91 2.95 12.20 -12.39
CA VAL A 91 2.93 10.76 -12.17
C VAL A 91 3.27 10.07 -13.49
N ASP A 92 4.26 9.21 -13.46
CA ASP A 92 4.68 8.39 -14.60
C ASP A 92 3.94 7.04 -14.52
N ILE A 93 2.77 6.98 -15.13
CA ILE A 93 1.92 5.78 -15.12
C ILE A 93 2.53 4.62 -15.92
N ASP A 94 3.37 4.92 -16.92
CA ASP A 94 3.98 3.89 -17.77
C ASP A 94 4.93 2.99 -16.98
N LYS A 95 5.49 3.47 -15.87
CA LYS A 95 6.28 2.64 -14.96
C LYS A 95 5.47 1.60 -14.19
N VAL A 96 4.18 1.80 -14.07
CA VAL A 96 3.26 0.89 -13.36
C VAL A 96 2.62 -0.10 -14.33
N ILE A 97 2.37 0.31 -15.59
CA ILE A 97 1.78 -0.54 -16.62
C ILE A 97 2.87 -1.46 -17.18
N THR A 98 2.89 -2.70 -16.73
CA THR A 98 3.90 -3.68 -17.13
C THR A 98 3.52 -4.49 -18.35
N HIS A 99 2.21 -4.68 -18.59
CA HIS A 99 1.71 -5.49 -19.69
C HIS A 99 0.51 -4.82 -20.37
N ARG A 100 0.48 -4.93 -21.70
CA ARG A 100 -0.68 -4.53 -22.54
C ARG A 100 -1.06 -5.71 -23.40
N LEU A 101 -2.29 -6.16 -23.29
CA LEU A 101 -2.81 -7.34 -23.98
C LEU A 101 -4.10 -6.96 -24.73
N PRO A 102 -4.42 -7.64 -25.84
CA PRO A 102 -5.74 -7.53 -26.43
C PRO A 102 -6.81 -8.14 -25.51
N LEU A 103 -8.04 -7.69 -25.62
CA LEU A 103 -9.14 -8.10 -24.74
C LEU A 103 -9.37 -9.62 -24.74
N GLU A 104 -9.18 -10.28 -25.89
CA GLU A 104 -9.33 -11.72 -26.04
C GLU A 104 -8.37 -12.52 -25.12
N LYS A 105 -7.29 -11.89 -24.70
CA LYS A 105 -6.29 -12.46 -23.78
C LYS A 105 -6.53 -12.17 -22.31
N VAL A 106 -7.77 -11.85 -21.94
CA VAL A 106 -8.14 -11.53 -20.55
C VAL A 106 -7.67 -12.61 -19.57
N LYS A 107 -7.82 -13.90 -19.93
CA LYS A 107 -7.35 -15.00 -19.08
C LYS A 107 -5.85 -14.95 -18.83
N GLU A 108 -5.05 -14.75 -19.89
CA GLU A 108 -3.59 -14.58 -19.79
C GLU A 108 -3.24 -13.42 -18.87
N GLY A 109 -3.98 -12.31 -18.95
CA GLY A 109 -3.79 -11.16 -18.07
C GLY A 109 -3.99 -11.48 -16.57
N PHE A 110 -5.02 -12.27 -16.25
CA PHE A 110 -5.22 -12.75 -14.87
C PHE A 110 -4.16 -13.74 -14.44
N ASP A 111 -3.76 -14.66 -15.30
CA ASP A 111 -2.71 -15.64 -14.99
C ASP A 111 -1.38 -14.93 -14.67
N LEU A 112 -1.02 -13.87 -15.43
CA LEU A 112 0.14 -13.03 -15.15
C LEU A 112 0.08 -12.34 -13.79
N LEU A 113 -1.08 -11.78 -13.40
CA LEU A 113 -1.25 -11.12 -12.09
C LEU A 113 -1.21 -12.10 -10.93
N CYS A 114 -1.59 -13.36 -11.14
CA CYS A 114 -1.55 -14.42 -10.13
C CYS A 114 -0.15 -15.04 -9.96
N ASP A 115 0.69 -14.99 -10.99
CA ASP A 115 2.06 -15.50 -10.94
C ASP A 115 3.01 -14.46 -10.31
N LYS A 116 3.51 -14.78 -9.12
CA LYS A 116 4.45 -13.91 -8.38
C LYS A 116 5.80 -13.70 -9.09
N ASN A 117 6.13 -14.53 -10.07
CA ASN A 117 7.39 -14.46 -10.82
C ASN A 117 7.24 -13.75 -12.17
N SER A 118 6.03 -13.42 -12.58
CA SER A 118 5.76 -12.75 -13.88
C SER A 118 6.30 -11.32 -13.97
N GLY A 119 6.51 -10.66 -12.82
CA GLY A 119 6.83 -9.23 -12.76
C GLY A 119 5.64 -8.32 -13.10
N ALA A 120 4.43 -8.86 -13.26
CA ALA A 120 3.24 -8.08 -13.56
C ALA A 120 2.83 -7.22 -12.35
N ILE A 121 2.73 -5.90 -12.56
CA ILE A 121 2.19 -4.93 -11.59
C ILE A 121 0.80 -4.49 -12.05
N LYS A 122 0.68 -4.05 -13.29
CA LYS A 122 -0.57 -3.62 -13.91
C LYS A 122 -0.67 -4.18 -15.32
N VAL A 123 -1.75 -4.86 -15.60
CA VAL A 123 -2.10 -5.37 -16.93
C VAL A 123 -3.25 -4.53 -17.48
N ILE A 124 -3.07 -3.97 -18.67
CA ILE A 124 -4.12 -3.25 -19.41
C ILE A 124 -4.61 -4.14 -20.55
N LEU A 125 -5.91 -4.25 -20.68
CA LEU A 125 -6.56 -4.91 -21.81
C LEU A 125 -7.05 -3.83 -22.78
N ASN A 126 -6.64 -3.97 -24.03
CA ASN A 126 -7.09 -3.08 -25.11
C ASN A 126 -8.17 -3.81 -25.94
N PRO A 127 -9.27 -3.11 -26.30
CA PRO A 127 -10.28 -3.65 -27.21
C PRO A 127 -9.72 -3.90 -28.61
#